data_6e0ae01dbb1cbee9b6fb9a6e61f624ef
#
_entry.id   6e0ae01dbb1cbee9b6fb9a6e61f624ef
#
_cell.length_a   1.000
_cell.length_b   1.000
_cell.length_c   1.000
_cell.angle_alpha   90.00
_cell.angle_beta   90.00
_cell.angle_gamma   90.00
#
_symmetry.space_group_name_H-M   'P 1'
#
loop_
_entity.id
_entity.type
_entity.pdbx_description
1 polymer ?
#
loop_
_entity_poly.entity_id
_entity_poly.type
_entity_poly.pdbx_seq_one_letter_code
_entity_poly.pdbx_strand_id
1 'polypeptide(L)'
;MLKVNSPPPFTMSARKQQIRRLADASAPQRRDWLARASFFHAEDLLYLKFLIGEGARVLELGCGTGDLLAALEPSYGVGVDISDGMIAEARKAHPLLTFLTGDIEDETFVRQLPGPFDFIVVVDTLGELEDCQAMFEHLHGLCTHSTRLVIGYFSHLWYPALKLAEALGLKMPQPPQNILSPSDVCALADLADFEAVKGERRMLVPERLFGVGRLINRFFAPLPLINTLCLRHYTVCRSLRQRPPEPTSASIVIPARNERGNIEPAVRRIPRFIEDLEIIFVEGHSNDGTWEEIERVAAAHPDRDIKARRQPRQGKADAVFAGFDTARGDVLIILDADLTAPPEQLPKFWDAIASGKGEFVNGTRLVYPMEQQAMRFLNLVANWVFSLLFSWLLSQRFTDTLCGTKALRRSDYLRLKRGRGYFGDFDPFGDFDLIFGASKLGLKAVEVPIRYASRTYGETQISRFRHGVMLLRMVLFAFMRIKAM
;
A
#
# COMPACT_ATOMS: atom_id res chain seq x y z
N MET A 1 -28.85 -10.85 40.42
CA MET A 1 -29.02 -9.65 39.60
C MET A 1 -27.90 -8.68 39.91
N LEU A 2 -26.81 -8.72 39.17
CA LEU A 2 -25.73 -7.73 39.25
C LEU A 2 -26.24 -6.46 38.54
N LYS A 3 -26.35 -5.37 39.27
CA LYS A 3 -26.61 -4.04 38.71
C LYS A 3 -25.44 -3.69 37.77
N VAL A 4 -25.67 -3.75 36.49
CA VAL A 4 -24.80 -3.12 35.52
C VAL A 4 -24.92 -1.62 35.75
N ASN A 5 -23.95 -1.04 36.42
CA ASN A 5 -23.81 0.41 36.52
C ASN A 5 -23.59 0.95 35.12
N SER A 6 -24.51 1.78 34.64
CA SER A 6 -24.26 2.60 33.45
C SER A 6 -22.93 3.34 33.65
N PRO A 7 -22.01 3.36 32.67
CA PRO A 7 -20.81 4.16 32.80
C PRO A 7 -21.19 5.62 33.09
N PRO A 8 -20.43 6.32 33.95
CA PRO A 8 -20.70 7.72 34.21
C PRO A 8 -20.69 8.53 32.92
N PRO A 9 -21.49 9.60 32.81
CA PRO A 9 -21.45 10.45 31.61
C PRO A 9 -20.02 10.89 31.36
N PHE A 10 -19.56 10.76 30.12
CA PHE A 10 -18.20 11.11 29.70
C PHE A 10 -17.92 12.57 30.07
N THR A 11 -17.16 12.80 31.11
CA THR A 11 -16.72 14.13 31.54
C THR A 11 -15.37 14.40 30.90
N MET A 12 -15.34 15.35 29.97
CA MET A 12 -14.11 15.78 29.27
C MET A 12 -13.05 16.17 30.31
N SER A 13 -11.86 15.60 30.22
CA SER A 13 -10.72 15.88 31.10
C SER A 13 -10.29 17.35 31.04
N ALA A 14 -9.54 17.79 32.04
CA ALA A 14 -8.99 19.15 32.08
C ALA A 14 -8.07 19.43 30.89
N ARG A 15 -7.28 18.43 30.44
CA ARG A 15 -6.40 18.54 29.24
C ARG A 15 -7.21 18.71 27.98
N LYS A 16 -8.23 17.89 27.73
CA LYS A 16 -9.12 18.01 26.57
C LYS A 16 -9.87 19.35 26.54
N GLN A 17 -10.35 19.81 27.70
CA GLN A 17 -10.97 21.12 27.84
C GLN A 17 -9.99 22.25 27.46
N GLN A 18 -8.73 22.15 27.87
CA GLN A 18 -7.69 23.11 27.50
C GLN A 18 -7.42 23.08 25.99
N ILE A 19 -7.26 21.88 25.39
CA ILE A 19 -7.05 21.70 23.94
C ILE A 19 -8.19 22.34 23.17
N ARG A 20 -9.44 22.02 23.53
CA ARG A 20 -10.63 22.60 22.89
C ARG A 20 -10.65 24.12 22.99
N ARG A 21 -10.40 24.71 24.18
CA ARG A 21 -10.38 26.17 24.36
C ARG A 21 -9.31 26.86 23.49
N LEU A 22 -8.11 26.27 23.39
CA LEU A 22 -7.03 26.79 22.56
C LEU A 22 -7.39 26.69 21.08
N ALA A 23 -7.99 25.58 20.65
CA ALA A 23 -8.46 25.39 19.28
C ALA A 23 -9.57 26.40 18.94
N ASP A 24 -10.59 26.57 19.79
CA ASP A 24 -11.67 27.54 19.61
C ASP A 24 -11.13 28.99 19.49
N ALA A 25 -10.18 29.36 20.35
CA ALA A 25 -9.57 30.69 20.32
C ALA A 25 -8.73 30.94 19.08
N SER A 26 -8.10 29.90 18.52
CA SER A 26 -7.25 29.99 17.32
C SER A 26 -7.99 29.81 15.99
N ALA A 27 -9.22 29.32 16.01
CA ALA A 27 -10.00 29.00 14.81
C ALA A 27 -10.10 30.17 13.82
N PRO A 28 -10.40 31.44 14.23
CA PRO A 28 -10.50 32.55 13.29
C PRO A 28 -9.19 32.87 12.56
N GLN A 29 -8.04 32.58 13.18
CA GLN A 29 -6.70 32.87 12.65
C GLN A 29 -6.06 31.67 11.99
N ARG A 30 -6.66 30.47 12.05
CA ARG A 30 -6.08 29.21 11.57
C ARG A 30 -5.67 29.29 10.12
N ARG A 31 -6.49 29.86 9.28
CA ARG A 31 -6.22 30.01 7.84
C ARG A 31 -5.05 30.93 7.53
N ASP A 32 -4.86 31.99 8.30
CA ASP A 32 -3.70 32.87 8.13
C ASP A 32 -2.41 32.13 8.44
N TRP A 33 -2.41 31.26 9.47
CA TRP A 33 -1.27 30.40 9.77
C TRP A 33 -1.01 29.36 8.68
N LEU A 34 -2.05 28.74 8.14
CA LEU A 34 -1.93 27.80 7.00
C LEU A 34 -1.36 28.51 5.77
N ALA A 35 -1.80 29.74 5.47
CA ALA A 35 -1.29 30.53 4.36
C ALA A 35 0.20 30.89 4.52
N ARG A 36 0.65 31.25 5.73
CA ARG A 36 2.07 31.48 6.03
C ARG A 36 2.92 30.26 5.81
N ALA A 37 2.44 29.06 6.18
CA ALA A 37 3.11 27.78 5.99
C ALA A 37 2.69 27.06 4.69
N SER A 38 2.27 27.81 3.66
CA SER A 38 1.69 27.26 2.43
C SER A 38 2.59 26.26 1.71
N PHE A 39 3.92 26.47 1.72
CA PHE A 39 4.86 25.54 1.13
C PHE A 39 4.88 24.19 1.87
N PHE A 40 4.92 24.21 3.20
CA PHE A 40 4.84 23.02 4.04
C PHE A 40 3.56 22.22 3.73
N HIS A 41 2.38 22.87 3.76
CA HIS A 41 1.11 22.19 3.50
C HIS A 41 0.98 21.70 2.06
N ALA A 42 1.55 22.40 1.08
CA ALA A 42 1.56 21.94 -0.31
C ALA A 42 2.43 20.68 -0.51
N GLU A 43 3.58 20.60 0.12
CA GLU A 43 4.45 19.41 0.08
C GLU A 43 3.80 18.22 0.82
N ASP A 44 3.15 18.48 1.95
CA ASP A 44 2.39 17.48 2.72
C ASP A 44 1.22 16.91 1.90
N LEU A 45 0.44 17.78 1.30
CA LEU A 45 -0.70 17.45 0.45
C LEU A 45 -0.30 16.61 -0.77
N LEU A 46 0.84 16.90 -1.40
CA LEU A 46 1.33 16.11 -2.55
C LEU A 46 1.44 14.63 -2.20
N TYR A 47 2.00 14.32 -1.03
CA TYR A 47 2.13 12.93 -0.61
C TYR A 47 0.80 12.31 -0.19
N LEU A 48 -0.05 13.05 0.51
CA LEU A 48 -1.36 12.55 0.91
C LEU A 48 -2.26 12.29 -0.31
N LYS A 49 -2.26 13.16 -1.33
CA LYS A 49 -2.95 12.90 -2.61
C LYS A 49 -2.39 11.66 -3.34
N PHE A 50 -1.09 11.42 -3.25
CA PHE A 50 -0.52 10.17 -3.80
C PHE A 50 -1.04 8.93 -3.09
N LEU A 51 -1.17 8.97 -1.75
CA LEU A 51 -1.65 7.83 -0.96
C LEU A 51 -3.15 7.58 -1.16
N ILE A 52 -3.96 8.64 -1.11
CA ILE A 52 -5.42 8.54 -0.98
C ILE A 52 -6.07 8.39 -2.37
N GLY A 53 -5.55 9.08 -3.38
CA GLY A 53 -6.19 9.11 -4.70
C GLY A 53 -7.47 9.93 -4.73
N GLU A 54 -7.92 10.26 -5.94
CA GLU A 54 -9.13 11.05 -6.17
C GLU A 54 -10.40 10.21 -5.97
N GLY A 55 -11.49 10.85 -5.54
CA GLY A 55 -12.80 10.24 -5.48
C GLY A 55 -13.01 9.20 -4.37
N ALA A 56 -12.09 9.09 -3.42
CA ALA A 56 -12.21 8.19 -2.26
C ALA A 56 -13.25 8.69 -1.24
N ARG A 57 -13.78 7.79 -0.43
CA ARG A 57 -14.55 8.12 0.78
C ARG A 57 -13.55 8.34 1.93
N VAL A 58 -13.46 9.57 2.44
CA VAL A 58 -12.43 9.97 3.39
C VAL A 58 -13.03 10.46 4.70
N LEU A 59 -12.53 9.95 5.82
CA LEU A 59 -12.74 10.49 7.16
C LEU A 59 -11.45 11.16 7.63
N GLU A 60 -11.50 12.43 7.99
CA GLU A 60 -10.39 13.15 8.63
C GLU A 60 -10.69 13.37 10.11
N LEU A 61 -9.82 12.88 10.98
CA LEU A 61 -9.90 13.01 12.43
C LEU A 61 -8.93 14.10 12.92
N GLY A 62 -9.46 15.11 13.60
CA GLY A 62 -8.75 16.34 13.93
C GLY A 62 -8.65 17.27 12.71
N CYS A 63 -9.77 17.47 12.01
CA CYS A 63 -9.79 18.16 10.69
C CYS A 63 -9.55 19.66 10.77
N GLY A 64 -9.57 20.27 11.95
CA GLY A 64 -9.49 21.73 12.12
C GLY A 64 -10.49 22.46 11.23
N THR A 65 -10.00 23.38 10.39
CA THR A 65 -10.83 24.16 9.45
C THR A 65 -11.16 23.42 8.13
N GLY A 66 -10.86 22.10 8.03
CA GLY A 66 -11.26 21.22 6.93
C GLY A 66 -10.49 21.42 5.62
N ASP A 67 -9.42 22.21 5.62
CA ASP A 67 -8.69 22.57 4.40
C ASP A 67 -7.97 21.38 3.77
N LEU A 68 -7.44 20.44 4.58
CA LEU A 68 -6.84 19.21 4.06
C LEU A 68 -7.90 18.31 3.43
N LEU A 69 -9.01 18.05 4.13
CA LEU A 69 -10.10 17.22 3.60
C LEU A 69 -10.62 17.75 2.26
N ALA A 70 -10.82 19.06 2.18
CA ALA A 70 -11.26 19.70 0.95
C ALA A 70 -10.24 19.56 -0.18
N ALA A 71 -8.95 19.74 0.12
CA ALA A 71 -7.88 19.61 -0.84
C ALA A 71 -7.64 18.17 -1.34
N LEU A 72 -8.10 17.16 -0.62
CA LEU A 72 -8.07 15.74 -1.03
C LEU A 72 -9.14 15.39 -2.07
N GLU A 73 -10.13 16.27 -2.29
CA GLU A 73 -11.19 16.08 -3.29
C GLU A 73 -11.94 14.74 -3.17
N PRO A 74 -12.44 14.39 -1.96
CA PRO A 74 -13.13 13.12 -1.75
C PRO A 74 -14.49 13.09 -2.47
N SER A 75 -14.94 11.89 -2.89
CA SER A 75 -16.33 11.72 -3.35
C SER A 75 -17.34 11.82 -2.20
N TYR A 76 -16.90 11.47 -1.00
CA TYR A 76 -17.63 11.63 0.25
C TYR A 76 -16.62 11.93 1.37
N GLY A 77 -16.69 13.12 1.95
CA GLY A 77 -15.76 13.59 2.97
C GLY A 77 -16.44 13.92 4.29
N VAL A 78 -15.93 13.36 5.37
CA VAL A 78 -16.35 13.68 6.75
C VAL A 78 -15.15 14.16 7.53
N GLY A 79 -15.23 15.34 8.14
CA GLY A 79 -14.24 15.89 9.05
C GLY A 79 -14.77 15.93 10.49
N VAL A 80 -13.95 15.50 11.42
CA VAL A 80 -14.27 15.54 12.87
C VAL A 80 -13.21 16.34 13.59
N ASP A 81 -13.64 17.24 14.48
CA ASP A 81 -12.77 17.99 15.38
C ASP A 81 -13.46 18.19 16.73
N ILE A 82 -12.67 18.29 17.80
CA ILE A 82 -13.20 18.52 19.17
C ILE A 82 -13.66 19.98 19.37
N SER A 83 -13.19 20.90 18.54
CA SER A 83 -13.46 22.35 18.61
C SER A 83 -14.67 22.75 17.80
N ASP A 84 -15.67 23.35 18.45
CA ASP A 84 -16.83 23.95 17.77
C ASP A 84 -16.42 25.12 16.88
N GLY A 85 -15.42 25.91 17.31
CA GLY A 85 -14.88 27.03 16.54
C GLY A 85 -14.25 26.58 15.21
N MET A 86 -13.42 25.53 15.24
CA MET A 86 -12.84 24.94 14.02
C MET A 86 -13.91 24.43 13.07
N ILE A 87 -14.88 23.69 13.58
CA ILE A 87 -15.98 23.13 12.79
C ILE A 87 -16.87 24.22 12.20
N ALA A 88 -17.13 25.31 12.93
CA ALA A 88 -17.89 26.44 12.38
C ALA A 88 -17.16 27.08 11.17
N GLU A 89 -15.85 27.29 11.26
CA GLU A 89 -15.05 27.79 10.14
C GLU A 89 -14.96 26.78 8.99
N ALA A 90 -14.83 25.47 9.29
CA ALA A 90 -14.82 24.41 8.28
C ALA A 90 -16.12 24.38 7.46
N ARG A 91 -17.30 24.40 8.12
CA ARG A 91 -18.62 24.43 7.45
C ARG A 91 -18.82 25.66 6.60
N LYS A 92 -18.35 26.80 7.05
CA LYS A 92 -18.41 28.06 6.31
C LYS A 92 -17.57 28.02 5.04
N ALA A 93 -16.41 27.41 5.12
CA ALA A 93 -15.46 27.38 4.03
C ALA A 93 -15.71 26.29 3.00
N HIS A 94 -16.17 25.13 3.44
CA HIS A 94 -16.30 23.92 2.64
C HIS A 94 -17.73 23.33 2.78
N PRO A 95 -18.78 24.05 2.32
CA PRO A 95 -20.19 23.69 2.56
C PRO A 95 -20.62 22.37 1.90
N LEU A 96 -19.83 21.81 0.98
CA LEU A 96 -20.11 20.55 0.31
C LEU A 96 -19.62 19.31 1.10
N LEU A 97 -18.84 19.54 2.16
CA LEU A 97 -18.31 18.48 3.01
C LEU A 97 -19.09 18.41 4.33
N THR A 98 -19.04 17.26 4.98
CA THR A 98 -19.69 17.06 6.27
C THR A 98 -18.69 17.27 7.39
N PHE A 99 -19.00 18.15 8.35
CA PHE A 99 -18.16 18.41 9.51
C PHE A 99 -18.93 18.21 10.81
N LEU A 100 -18.35 17.47 11.75
CA LEU A 100 -18.96 17.09 13.01
C LEU A 100 -18.06 17.49 14.17
N THR A 101 -18.64 18.09 15.22
CA THR A 101 -17.92 18.33 16.48
C THR A 101 -18.04 17.09 17.33
N GLY A 102 -16.91 16.57 17.83
CA GLY A 102 -16.91 15.42 18.72
C GLY A 102 -15.52 14.97 19.17
N ASP A 103 -15.50 14.16 20.19
CA ASP A 103 -14.27 13.55 20.73
C ASP A 103 -14.03 12.21 20.05
N ILE A 104 -12.92 12.08 19.34
CA ILE A 104 -12.54 10.86 18.60
C ILE A 104 -12.07 9.73 19.54
N GLU A 105 -11.88 10.01 20.82
CA GLU A 105 -11.61 9.01 21.86
C GLU A 105 -12.90 8.52 22.53
N ASP A 106 -14.07 9.12 22.25
CA ASP A 106 -15.37 8.65 22.70
C ASP A 106 -15.92 7.59 21.74
N GLU A 107 -15.93 6.33 22.18
CA GLU A 107 -16.46 5.21 21.43
C GLU A 107 -17.92 5.43 20.98
N THR A 108 -18.75 6.02 21.84
CA THR A 108 -20.15 6.26 21.55
C THR A 108 -20.32 7.22 20.39
N PHE A 109 -19.50 8.27 20.34
CA PHE A 109 -19.48 9.23 19.26
C PHE A 109 -18.95 8.60 17.96
N VAL A 110 -17.81 7.89 18.03
CA VAL A 110 -17.16 7.29 16.84
C VAL A 110 -18.07 6.25 16.17
N ARG A 111 -18.82 5.46 16.96
CA ARG A 111 -19.79 4.49 16.41
C ARG A 111 -20.96 5.11 15.65
N GLN A 112 -21.25 6.39 15.84
CA GLN A 112 -22.32 7.11 15.11
C GLN A 112 -21.83 7.71 13.79
N LEU A 113 -20.52 7.69 13.50
CA LEU A 113 -19.99 8.22 12.27
C LEU A 113 -20.45 7.38 11.04
N PRO A 114 -20.73 8.04 9.91
CA PRO A 114 -21.35 7.40 8.76
C PRO A 114 -20.33 6.62 7.90
N GLY A 115 -19.78 5.53 8.46
CA GLY A 115 -18.86 4.61 7.74
C GLY A 115 -19.54 3.66 6.76
N PRO A 116 -18.81 2.76 6.10
CA PRO A 116 -17.33 2.68 6.11
C PRO A 116 -16.66 3.68 5.16
N PHE A 117 -15.35 3.89 5.37
CA PHE A 117 -14.51 4.78 4.57
C PHE A 117 -13.42 4.00 3.84
N ASP A 118 -12.95 4.54 2.69
CA ASP A 118 -11.78 4.00 1.99
C ASP A 118 -10.49 4.40 2.70
N PHE A 119 -10.45 5.64 3.22
CA PHE A 119 -9.32 6.17 3.98
C PHE A 119 -9.81 6.86 5.26
N ILE A 120 -9.10 6.59 6.35
CA ILE A 120 -9.20 7.35 7.60
C ILE A 120 -7.87 8.09 7.75
N VAL A 121 -7.92 9.41 7.89
CA VAL A 121 -6.76 10.30 7.91
C VAL A 121 -6.64 10.93 9.29
N VAL A 122 -5.47 10.79 9.91
CA VAL A 122 -5.13 11.35 11.23
C VAL A 122 -3.82 12.13 11.05
N VAL A 123 -3.90 13.42 10.83
CA VAL A 123 -2.73 14.27 10.58
C VAL A 123 -2.58 15.29 11.71
N ASP A 124 -1.40 15.28 12.35
CA ASP A 124 -1.02 16.18 13.45
C ASP A 124 -1.93 16.11 14.70
N THR A 125 -2.76 15.07 14.82
CA THR A 125 -3.76 14.90 15.89
C THR A 125 -3.27 14.01 17.03
N LEU A 126 -2.46 12.95 16.72
CA LEU A 126 -2.01 11.99 17.74
C LEU A 126 -1.30 12.65 18.94
N GLY A 127 -0.61 13.76 18.69
CA GLY A 127 0.08 14.51 19.75
C GLY A 127 -0.86 15.07 20.80
N GLU A 128 -2.12 15.27 20.49
CA GLU A 128 -3.12 15.91 21.35
C GLU A 128 -4.00 14.91 22.13
N LEU A 129 -3.99 13.64 21.72
CA LEU A 129 -4.82 12.60 22.36
C LEU A 129 -4.31 12.21 23.74
N GLU A 130 -5.23 11.80 24.60
CA GLU A 130 -4.94 11.23 25.92
C GLU A 130 -4.69 9.73 25.82
N ASP A 131 -5.46 9.04 24.99
CA ASP A 131 -5.34 7.61 24.71
C ASP A 131 -5.39 7.32 23.20
N CYS A 132 -4.21 7.29 22.58
CA CYS A 132 -4.08 6.97 21.16
C CYS A 132 -4.53 5.54 20.85
N GLN A 133 -4.32 4.57 21.76
CA GLN A 133 -4.72 3.19 21.57
C GLN A 133 -6.24 3.07 21.52
N ALA A 134 -6.95 3.64 22.49
CA ALA A 134 -8.41 3.63 22.52
C ALA A 134 -9.00 4.25 21.24
N MET A 135 -8.45 5.38 20.78
CA MET A 135 -8.87 5.99 19.53
C MET A 135 -8.73 5.01 18.34
N PHE A 136 -7.59 4.32 18.20
CA PHE A 136 -7.42 3.33 17.14
C PHE A 136 -8.43 2.18 17.25
N GLU A 137 -8.66 1.65 18.45
CA GLU A 137 -9.61 0.55 18.68
C GLU A 137 -11.03 0.90 18.22
N HIS A 138 -11.46 2.13 18.41
CA HIS A 138 -12.79 2.60 18.00
C HIS A 138 -12.98 2.69 16.48
N LEU A 139 -11.89 2.78 15.70
CA LEU A 139 -11.97 2.97 14.25
C LEU A 139 -12.35 1.71 13.45
N HIS A 140 -12.24 0.52 14.01
CA HIS A 140 -12.50 -0.72 13.27
C HIS A 140 -13.91 -0.81 12.68
N GLY A 141 -14.92 -0.26 13.38
CA GLY A 141 -16.30 -0.20 12.90
C GLY A 141 -16.49 0.68 11.66
N LEU A 142 -15.55 1.58 11.39
CA LEU A 142 -15.54 2.48 10.23
C LEU A 142 -14.70 1.95 9.07
N CYS A 143 -14.06 0.79 9.24
CA CYS A 143 -13.17 0.17 8.27
C CYS A 143 -13.86 -0.96 7.51
N THR A 144 -13.42 -1.17 6.27
CA THR A 144 -13.50 -2.43 5.55
C THR A 144 -12.10 -3.07 5.50
N HIS A 145 -11.99 -4.28 4.96
CA HIS A 145 -10.69 -4.91 4.72
C HIS A 145 -9.76 -4.09 3.79
N SER A 146 -10.32 -3.24 2.95
CA SER A 146 -9.56 -2.41 2.02
C SER A 146 -9.28 -1.00 2.55
N THR A 147 -9.85 -0.62 3.69
CA THR A 147 -9.60 0.69 4.32
C THR A 147 -8.13 0.85 4.70
N ARG A 148 -7.61 2.07 4.49
CA ARG A 148 -6.27 2.45 4.96
C ARG A 148 -6.38 3.59 5.96
N LEU A 149 -5.79 3.37 7.13
CA LEU A 149 -5.57 4.40 8.13
C LEU A 149 -4.23 5.09 7.82
N VAL A 150 -4.28 6.37 7.49
CA VAL A 150 -3.12 7.20 7.15
C VAL A 150 -2.83 8.14 8.31
N ILE A 151 -1.70 7.96 8.93
CA ILE A 151 -1.27 8.73 10.10
C ILE A 151 -0.11 9.61 9.68
N GLY A 152 -0.26 10.94 9.80
CA GLY A 152 0.78 11.94 9.54
C GLY A 152 1.15 12.69 10.81
N TYR A 153 2.45 12.80 11.12
CA TYR A 153 2.92 13.44 12.34
C TYR A 153 4.31 14.03 12.19
N PHE A 154 4.67 14.94 13.09
CA PHE A 154 6.01 15.52 13.14
C PHE A 154 7.02 14.55 13.74
N SER A 155 8.24 14.56 13.21
CA SER A 155 9.35 13.81 13.77
C SER A 155 9.68 14.30 15.19
N HIS A 156 9.79 13.37 16.13
CA HIS A 156 10.22 13.66 17.49
C HIS A 156 11.59 14.35 17.56
N LEU A 157 12.47 14.13 16.59
CA LEU A 157 13.78 14.77 16.49
C LEU A 157 13.68 16.29 16.31
N TRP A 158 12.59 16.77 15.70
CA TRP A 158 12.36 18.19 15.44
C TRP A 158 11.64 18.91 16.58
N TYR A 159 11.22 18.19 17.61
CA TYR A 159 10.44 18.79 18.70
C TYR A 159 11.08 20.04 19.33
N PRO A 160 12.40 20.09 19.66
CA PRO A 160 13.03 21.30 20.19
C PRO A 160 13.01 22.47 19.19
N ALA A 161 13.23 22.20 17.92
CA ALA A 161 13.20 23.22 16.86
C ALA A 161 11.78 23.77 16.63
N LEU A 162 10.75 22.89 16.69
CA LEU A 162 9.36 23.29 16.58
C LEU A 162 8.92 24.16 17.75
N LYS A 163 9.35 23.84 18.99
CA LYS A 163 9.09 24.68 20.17
C LYS A 163 9.79 26.04 20.09
N LEU A 164 11.00 26.08 19.55
CA LEU A 164 11.68 27.35 19.29
C LEU A 164 10.93 28.17 18.23
N ALA A 165 10.45 27.54 17.16
CA ALA A 165 9.65 28.22 16.12
C ALA A 165 8.33 28.78 16.69
N GLU A 166 7.67 28.07 17.61
CA GLU A 166 6.48 28.55 18.33
C GLU A 166 6.82 29.78 19.18
N ALA A 167 7.92 29.75 19.94
CA ALA A 167 8.37 30.86 20.78
C ALA A 167 8.75 32.11 19.98
N LEU A 168 9.26 31.94 18.74
CA LEU A 168 9.60 33.02 17.82
C LEU A 168 8.40 33.50 16.99
N GLY A 169 7.19 32.93 17.16
CA GLY A 169 6.01 33.29 16.36
C GLY A 169 6.06 32.85 14.89
N LEU A 170 6.94 31.93 14.55
CA LEU A 170 7.07 31.34 13.21
C LEU A 170 6.12 30.17 12.97
N LYS A 171 5.67 29.53 14.05
CA LYS A 171 4.67 28.44 14.05
C LYS A 171 3.56 28.77 15.02
N MET A 172 2.33 28.38 14.68
CA MET A 172 1.18 28.54 15.58
C MET A 172 1.42 27.79 16.90
N PRO A 173 1.23 28.44 18.05
CA PRO A 173 1.36 27.78 19.34
C PRO A 173 0.41 26.58 19.44
N GLN A 174 0.91 25.49 19.98
CA GLN A 174 0.14 24.26 20.17
C GLN A 174 0.12 23.86 21.65
N PRO A 175 -0.94 23.15 22.11
CA PRO A 175 -0.96 22.60 23.46
C PRO A 175 0.20 21.60 23.66
N PRO A 176 0.50 21.21 24.92
CA PRO A 176 1.47 20.15 25.18
C PRO A 176 1.11 18.88 24.41
N GLN A 177 2.04 18.39 23.60
CA GLN A 177 1.83 17.26 22.72
C GLN A 177 2.57 16.01 23.19
N ASN A 178 2.03 14.84 22.88
CA ASN A 178 2.75 13.58 22.98
C ASN A 178 3.89 13.57 21.95
N ILE A 179 5.07 13.14 22.37
CA ILE A 179 6.24 13.01 21.50
C ILE A 179 6.35 11.53 21.12
N LEU A 180 5.90 11.19 19.93
CA LEU A 180 5.83 9.82 19.46
C LEU A 180 6.90 9.57 18.39
N SER A 181 7.67 8.50 18.55
CA SER A 181 8.55 7.99 17.50
C SER A 181 7.76 7.11 16.51
N PRO A 182 8.30 6.82 15.32
CA PRO A 182 7.65 5.87 14.40
C PRO A 182 7.40 4.48 15.00
N SER A 183 8.30 4.01 15.88
CA SER A 183 8.13 2.76 16.60
C SER A 183 6.97 2.80 17.59
N ASP A 184 6.77 3.94 18.28
CA ASP A 184 5.66 4.10 19.22
C ASP A 184 4.32 4.11 18.48
N VAL A 185 4.23 4.82 17.34
CA VAL A 185 3.01 4.84 16.52
C VAL A 185 2.68 3.45 15.98
N CYS A 186 3.69 2.70 15.51
CA CYS A 186 3.49 1.32 15.06
C CYS A 186 3.07 0.40 16.21
N ALA A 187 3.68 0.52 17.38
CA ALA A 187 3.34 -0.29 18.55
C ALA A 187 1.92 -0.01 19.07
N LEU A 188 1.51 1.26 19.12
CA LEU A 188 0.14 1.65 19.50
C LEU A 188 -0.90 1.13 18.48
N ALA A 189 -0.59 1.20 17.20
CA ALA A 189 -1.45 0.65 16.15
C ALA A 189 -1.57 -0.87 16.27
N ASP A 190 -0.45 -1.58 16.50
CA ASP A 190 -0.40 -3.03 16.64
C ASP A 190 -1.18 -3.51 17.88
N LEU A 191 -1.06 -2.82 19.01
CA LEU A 191 -1.84 -3.08 20.22
C LEU A 191 -3.36 -2.93 19.98
N ALA A 192 -3.75 -2.09 19.04
CA ALA A 192 -5.13 -1.87 18.65
C ALA A 192 -5.54 -2.70 17.41
N ASP A 193 -4.84 -3.78 17.06
CA ASP A 193 -5.10 -4.63 15.88
C ASP A 193 -5.06 -3.89 14.53
N PHE A 194 -4.25 -2.83 14.42
CA PHE A 194 -3.89 -2.20 13.15
C PHE A 194 -2.47 -2.56 12.76
N GLU A 195 -2.29 -3.24 11.64
CA GLU A 195 -0.98 -3.59 11.10
C GLU A 195 -0.41 -2.46 10.24
N ALA A 196 0.80 -1.99 10.56
CA ALA A 196 1.52 -1.06 9.71
C ALA A 196 1.92 -1.74 8.38
N VAL A 197 1.46 -1.19 7.27
CA VAL A 197 1.76 -1.69 5.92
C VAL A 197 3.03 -1.04 5.39
N LYS A 198 3.15 0.29 5.54
CA LYS A 198 4.35 1.04 5.15
C LYS A 198 4.54 2.29 5.98
N GLY A 199 5.80 2.71 6.10
CA GLY A 199 6.18 3.98 6.72
C GLY A 199 7.02 4.82 5.77
N GLU A 200 6.78 6.12 5.73
CA GLU A 200 7.53 7.08 4.92
C GLU A 200 8.00 8.26 5.76
N ARG A 201 9.13 8.81 5.37
CA ARG A 201 9.70 10.02 5.95
C ARG A 201 9.95 11.01 4.84
N ARG A 202 9.44 12.23 4.98
CA ARG A 202 9.48 13.24 3.94
C ARG A 202 9.74 14.62 4.50
N MET A 203 10.08 15.56 3.62
CA MET A 203 10.27 16.97 3.95
C MET A 203 11.45 17.18 4.91
N LEU A 204 12.61 17.44 4.32
CA LEU A 204 13.82 17.84 5.04
C LEU A 204 13.80 19.35 5.31
N VAL A 205 13.28 20.14 4.37
CA VAL A 205 13.21 21.59 4.42
C VAL A 205 11.75 22.03 4.32
N PRO A 206 11.17 22.66 5.37
CA PRO A 206 9.79 23.11 5.38
C PRO A 206 9.56 24.45 4.66
N GLU A 207 10.60 25.03 4.05
CA GLU A 207 10.59 26.35 3.43
C GLU A 207 10.95 26.31 1.95
N ARG A 208 10.43 27.24 1.18
CA ARG A 208 10.63 27.29 -0.27
C ARG A 208 12.07 27.60 -0.67
N LEU A 209 12.78 28.43 0.10
CA LEU A 209 14.19 28.83 -0.11
C LEU A 209 14.52 29.13 -1.59
N PHE A 210 13.77 30.01 -2.23
CA PHE A 210 13.89 30.36 -3.67
C PHE A 210 13.76 29.13 -4.62
N GLY A 211 13.06 28.06 -4.19
CA GLY A 211 12.88 26.83 -4.96
C GLY A 211 13.84 25.69 -4.60
N VAL A 212 14.94 25.98 -3.92
CA VAL A 212 15.93 24.98 -3.48
C VAL A 212 15.32 23.99 -2.48
N GLY A 213 14.42 24.46 -1.59
CA GLY A 213 13.73 23.60 -0.63
C GLY A 213 12.98 22.45 -1.31
N ARG A 214 12.27 22.72 -2.40
CA ARG A 214 11.58 21.68 -3.17
C ARG A 214 12.54 20.68 -3.81
N LEU A 215 13.67 21.14 -4.36
CA LEU A 215 14.68 20.25 -4.94
C LEU A 215 15.30 19.34 -3.87
N ILE A 216 15.58 19.89 -2.69
CA ILE A 216 16.08 19.09 -1.55
C ILE A 216 15.05 18.06 -1.12
N ASN A 217 13.79 18.47 -0.94
CA ASN A 217 12.72 17.56 -0.53
C ASN A 217 12.47 16.45 -1.56
N ARG A 218 12.58 16.78 -2.84
CA ARG A 218 12.34 15.86 -3.95
C ARG A 218 13.45 14.82 -4.13
N PHE A 219 14.71 15.23 -4.08
CA PHE A 219 15.83 14.40 -4.49
C PHE A 219 16.71 13.92 -3.34
N PHE A 220 16.83 14.69 -2.26
CA PHE A 220 17.72 14.37 -1.15
C PHE A 220 16.95 13.80 0.06
N ALA A 221 15.80 14.39 0.41
CA ALA A 221 15.01 13.91 1.54
C ALA A 221 14.64 12.42 1.47
N PRO A 222 14.31 11.81 0.29
CA PRO A 222 13.99 10.40 0.21
C PRO A 222 15.19 9.47 0.37
N LEU A 223 16.43 9.95 0.25
CA LEU A 223 17.60 9.07 0.26
C LEU A 223 17.78 8.36 1.61
N PRO A 224 18.24 7.10 1.62
CA PRO A 224 18.54 6.38 2.85
C PRO A 224 19.51 7.20 3.73
N LEU A 225 19.37 7.08 5.05
CA LEU A 225 20.04 7.86 6.08
C LEU A 225 19.59 9.33 6.15
N ILE A 226 19.53 10.07 5.03
CA ILE A 226 19.07 11.47 5.01
C ILE A 226 17.59 11.55 5.43
N ASN A 227 16.77 10.60 5.00
CA ASN A 227 15.34 10.55 5.35
C ASN A 227 15.10 10.44 6.86
N THR A 228 16.07 9.99 7.65
CA THR A 228 15.94 9.96 9.12
C THR A 228 15.85 11.36 9.72
N LEU A 229 16.36 12.37 9.03
CA LEU A 229 16.31 13.77 9.43
C LEU A 229 15.05 14.50 8.95
N CYS A 230 14.18 13.83 8.21
CA CYS A 230 12.95 14.45 7.71
C CYS A 230 11.99 14.86 8.84
N LEU A 231 11.32 15.99 8.60
CA LEU A 231 10.38 16.62 9.52
C LEU A 231 9.06 15.83 9.63
N ARG A 232 8.59 15.25 8.51
CA ARG A 232 7.29 14.55 8.43
C ARG A 232 7.46 13.05 8.38
N HIS A 233 6.66 12.38 9.20
CA HIS A 233 6.51 10.94 9.18
C HIS A 233 5.07 10.58 8.80
N TYR A 234 4.93 9.50 8.01
CA TYR A 234 3.64 8.94 7.65
C TYR A 234 3.68 7.44 7.89
N THR A 235 2.61 6.93 8.51
CA THR A 235 2.39 5.50 8.70
C THR A 235 1.06 5.14 8.07
N VAL A 236 1.03 4.12 7.22
CA VAL A 236 -0.19 3.59 6.62
C VAL A 236 -0.46 2.24 7.23
N CYS A 237 -1.64 2.08 7.83
CA CYS A 237 -2.06 0.86 8.52
C CYS A 237 -3.31 0.26 7.87
N ARG A 238 -3.53 -1.04 8.11
CA ARG A 238 -4.77 -1.76 7.80
C ARG A 238 -5.35 -2.38 9.06
N SER A 239 -6.66 -2.51 9.14
CA SER A 239 -7.32 -3.21 10.23
C SER A 239 -7.14 -4.73 10.09
N LEU A 240 -6.74 -5.40 11.17
CA LEU A 240 -6.69 -6.86 11.24
C LEU A 240 -8.03 -7.47 11.67
N ARG A 241 -8.94 -6.66 12.25
CA ARG A 241 -10.29 -7.09 12.62
C ARG A 241 -11.23 -7.17 11.40
N GLN A 242 -10.95 -6.40 10.35
CA GLN A 242 -11.72 -6.38 9.11
C GLN A 242 -11.07 -7.30 8.08
N ARG A 243 -11.51 -8.55 8.05
CA ARG A 243 -11.01 -9.54 7.09
C ARG A 243 -11.80 -9.52 5.79
N PRO A 244 -11.14 -9.69 4.64
CA PRO A 244 -11.86 -9.91 3.39
C PRO A 244 -12.65 -11.22 3.47
N PRO A 245 -13.70 -11.38 2.65
CA PRO A 245 -14.40 -12.66 2.53
C PRO A 245 -13.41 -13.80 2.23
N GLU A 246 -13.67 -14.98 2.79
CA GLU A 246 -12.86 -16.15 2.47
C GLU A 246 -12.98 -16.47 0.97
N PRO A 247 -11.85 -16.59 0.25
CA PRO A 247 -11.90 -16.87 -1.17
C PRO A 247 -12.33 -18.32 -1.41
N THR A 248 -13.16 -18.52 -2.42
CA THR A 248 -13.74 -19.85 -2.77
C THR A 248 -13.20 -20.38 -4.09
N SER A 249 -12.45 -19.59 -4.84
CA SER A 249 -11.97 -19.93 -6.18
C SER A 249 -10.59 -19.34 -6.47
N ALA A 250 -9.83 -19.99 -7.35
CA ALA A 250 -8.54 -19.50 -7.79
C ALA A 250 -8.35 -19.65 -9.30
N SER A 251 -7.60 -18.69 -9.89
CA SER A 251 -7.16 -18.75 -11.28
C SER A 251 -5.65 -18.74 -11.34
N ILE A 252 -5.06 -19.77 -11.94
CA ILE A 252 -3.62 -19.85 -12.21
C ILE A 252 -3.39 -19.40 -13.64
N VAL A 253 -2.71 -18.27 -13.83
CA VAL A 253 -2.35 -17.74 -15.14
C VAL A 253 -0.91 -18.13 -15.48
N ILE A 254 -0.74 -18.80 -16.62
CA ILE A 254 0.54 -19.33 -17.10
C ILE A 254 0.87 -18.68 -18.45
N PRO A 255 1.69 -17.60 -18.46
CA PRO A 255 2.22 -17.05 -19.69
C PRO A 255 3.18 -18.05 -20.34
N ALA A 256 2.88 -18.52 -21.56
CA ALA A 256 3.65 -19.54 -22.23
C ALA A 256 4.13 -19.04 -23.61
N ARG A 257 5.44 -19.06 -23.83
CA ARG A 257 6.05 -18.77 -25.12
C ARG A 257 7.24 -19.70 -25.38
N ASN A 258 7.11 -20.55 -26.42
CA ASN A 258 8.08 -21.61 -26.73
C ASN A 258 8.34 -22.55 -25.54
N GLU A 259 7.24 -23.01 -24.93
CA GLU A 259 7.25 -23.83 -23.70
C GLU A 259 6.48 -25.16 -23.91
N ARG A 260 6.38 -25.67 -25.14
CA ARG A 260 5.63 -26.87 -25.51
C ARG A 260 5.86 -28.04 -24.55
N GLY A 261 7.11 -28.32 -24.20
CA GLY A 261 7.45 -29.46 -23.34
C GLY A 261 7.07 -29.29 -21.86
N ASN A 262 6.68 -28.09 -21.45
CA ASN A 262 6.32 -27.78 -20.07
C ASN A 262 4.80 -27.72 -19.83
N ILE A 263 3.96 -27.72 -20.88
CA ILE A 263 2.51 -27.54 -20.75
C ILE A 263 1.86 -28.68 -19.98
N GLU A 264 2.06 -29.93 -20.43
CA GLU A 264 1.49 -31.09 -19.74
C GLU A 264 2.09 -31.31 -18.33
N PRO A 265 3.40 -31.20 -18.10
CA PRO A 265 3.97 -31.20 -16.77
C PRO A 265 3.37 -30.14 -15.82
N ALA A 266 3.07 -28.93 -16.30
CA ALA A 266 2.43 -27.91 -15.49
C ALA A 266 1.08 -28.38 -14.99
N VAL A 267 0.20 -28.87 -15.87
CA VAL A 267 -1.15 -29.33 -15.51
C VAL A 267 -1.12 -30.51 -14.54
N ARG A 268 -0.20 -31.47 -14.74
CA ARG A 268 -0.08 -32.65 -13.88
C ARG A 268 0.46 -32.30 -12.48
N ARG A 269 1.36 -31.34 -12.36
CA ARG A 269 2.03 -30.95 -11.11
C ARG A 269 1.28 -29.92 -10.29
N ILE A 270 0.34 -29.17 -10.89
CA ILE A 270 -0.51 -28.22 -10.14
C ILE A 270 -1.43 -29.03 -9.20
N PRO A 271 -1.27 -28.88 -7.86
CA PRO A 271 -2.12 -29.58 -6.92
C PRO A 271 -3.55 -29.02 -6.91
N ARG A 272 -4.52 -29.84 -6.55
CA ARG A 272 -5.91 -29.41 -6.31
C ARG A 272 -6.06 -28.94 -4.87
N PHE A 273 -5.71 -27.69 -4.60
CA PHE A 273 -5.78 -27.12 -3.26
C PHE A 273 -7.11 -26.42 -2.97
N ILE A 274 -7.95 -26.26 -3.98
CA ILE A 274 -9.33 -25.76 -3.89
C ILE A 274 -10.17 -26.43 -4.97
N GLU A 275 -11.48 -26.53 -4.73
CA GLU A 275 -12.41 -27.20 -5.67
C GLU A 275 -12.57 -26.41 -6.97
N ASP A 276 -12.84 -25.09 -6.86
CA ASP A 276 -12.98 -24.21 -8.03
C ASP A 276 -11.63 -23.60 -8.42
N LEU A 277 -10.86 -24.39 -9.17
CA LEU A 277 -9.52 -24.03 -9.66
C LEU A 277 -9.49 -24.04 -11.18
N GLU A 278 -9.30 -22.85 -11.80
CA GLU A 278 -9.06 -22.75 -13.24
C GLU A 278 -7.59 -22.53 -13.56
N ILE A 279 -7.15 -23.04 -14.69
CA ILE A 279 -5.80 -22.88 -15.25
C ILE A 279 -5.94 -22.17 -16.61
N ILE A 280 -5.29 -21.00 -16.74
CA ILE A 280 -5.37 -20.18 -17.95
C ILE A 280 -3.99 -20.11 -18.58
N PHE A 281 -3.79 -20.79 -19.69
CA PHE A 281 -2.59 -20.61 -20.51
C PHE A 281 -2.78 -19.39 -21.43
N VAL A 282 -1.80 -18.49 -21.39
CA VAL A 282 -1.74 -17.34 -22.32
C VAL A 282 -0.55 -17.50 -23.24
N GLU A 283 -0.82 -17.88 -24.47
CA GLU A 283 0.18 -18.20 -25.49
C GLU A 283 0.72 -16.92 -26.14
N GLY A 284 2.04 -16.81 -26.19
CA GLY A 284 2.79 -15.59 -26.54
C GLY A 284 3.45 -15.63 -27.93
N HIS A 285 2.73 -16.00 -28.98
CA HIS A 285 3.22 -16.06 -30.37
C HIS A 285 4.42 -17.02 -30.54
N SER A 286 4.24 -18.25 -30.06
CA SER A 286 5.24 -19.34 -30.17
C SER A 286 5.36 -19.88 -31.60
N ASN A 287 6.47 -20.50 -31.86
CA ASN A 287 6.75 -21.17 -33.15
C ASN A 287 7.18 -22.64 -32.98
N ASP A 288 7.04 -23.19 -31.74
CA ASP A 288 7.44 -24.57 -31.40
C ASP A 288 6.24 -25.54 -31.24
N GLY A 289 5.01 -25.07 -31.53
CA GLY A 289 3.80 -25.86 -31.35
C GLY A 289 3.23 -25.79 -29.92
N THR A 290 3.57 -24.75 -29.12
CA THR A 290 3.03 -24.53 -27.79
C THR A 290 1.51 -24.40 -27.77
N TRP A 291 0.90 -23.71 -28.76
CA TRP A 291 -0.56 -23.56 -28.83
C TRP A 291 -1.28 -24.89 -29.00
N GLU A 292 -0.83 -25.70 -29.99
CA GLU A 292 -1.40 -27.01 -30.27
C GLU A 292 -1.25 -27.98 -29.08
N GLU A 293 -0.15 -27.84 -28.33
CA GLU A 293 0.06 -28.60 -27.11
C GLU A 293 -0.90 -28.18 -25.98
N ILE A 294 -1.18 -26.89 -25.82
CA ILE A 294 -2.18 -26.42 -24.85
C ILE A 294 -3.56 -27.01 -25.19
N GLU A 295 -3.98 -26.95 -26.45
CA GLU A 295 -5.25 -27.52 -26.90
C GLU A 295 -5.31 -29.04 -26.67
N ARG A 296 -4.23 -29.76 -27.00
CA ARG A 296 -4.14 -31.19 -26.75
C ARG A 296 -4.25 -31.53 -25.28
N VAL A 297 -3.53 -30.81 -24.40
CA VAL A 297 -3.52 -31.06 -22.95
C VAL A 297 -4.88 -30.73 -22.34
N ALA A 298 -5.51 -29.63 -22.78
CA ALA A 298 -6.86 -29.28 -22.31
C ALA A 298 -7.89 -30.38 -22.65
N ALA A 299 -7.80 -30.97 -23.85
CA ALA A 299 -8.67 -32.09 -24.24
C ALA A 299 -8.36 -33.38 -23.47
N ALA A 300 -7.07 -33.63 -23.12
CA ALA A 300 -6.64 -34.81 -22.40
C ALA A 300 -6.98 -34.79 -20.89
N HIS A 301 -7.24 -33.62 -20.31
CA HIS A 301 -7.55 -33.41 -18.89
C HIS A 301 -8.93 -32.77 -18.67
N PRO A 302 -10.05 -33.44 -19.06
CA PRO A 302 -11.40 -32.88 -18.95
C PRO A 302 -11.87 -32.70 -17.48
N ASP A 303 -11.14 -33.27 -16.54
CA ASP A 303 -11.32 -33.14 -15.08
C ASP A 303 -10.69 -31.86 -14.51
N ARG A 304 -10.02 -31.04 -15.35
CA ARG A 304 -9.43 -29.74 -15.02
C ARG A 304 -10.09 -28.64 -15.86
N ASP A 305 -10.38 -27.48 -15.23
CA ASP A 305 -10.83 -26.30 -16.00
C ASP A 305 -9.60 -25.60 -16.62
N ILE A 306 -9.26 -26.01 -17.84
CA ILE A 306 -8.12 -25.48 -18.59
C ILE A 306 -8.64 -24.59 -19.71
N LYS A 307 -8.14 -23.35 -19.76
CA LYS A 307 -8.46 -22.37 -20.80
C LYS A 307 -7.21 -21.99 -21.57
N ALA A 308 -7.34 -21.89 -22.89
CA ALA A 308 -6.31 -21.39 -23.78
C ALA A 308 -6.68 -20.00 -24.29
N ARG A 309 -5.72 -19.08 -24.29
CA ARG A 309 -5.88 -17.75 -24.82
C ARG A 309 -4.62 -17.32 -25.57
N ARG A 310 -4.80 -16.68 -26.73
CA ARG A 310 -3.68 -16.02 -27.42
C ARG A 310 -3.49 -14.62 -26.87
N GLN A 311 -2.25 -14.26 -26.64
CA GLN A 311 -1.84 -12.94 -26.18
C GLN A 311 -2.15 -11.89 -27.28
N PRO A 312 -2.79 -10.74 -26.96
CA PRO A 312 -3.12 -9.73 -27.97
C PRO A 312 -1.90 -8.92 -28.45
N ARG A 313 -0.91 -8.70 -27.60
CA ARG A 313 0.33 -7.94 -27.90
C ARG A 313 1.56 -8.81 -27.65
N GLN A 314 2.68 -8.19 -27.25
CA GLN A 314 3.94 -8.89 -26.94
C GLN A 314 4.40 -8.56 -25.51
N GLY A 315 5.18 -9.45 -24.91
CA GLY A 315 5.78 -9.30 -23.60
C GLY A 315 4.99 -9.99 -22.50
N LYS A 316 5.69 -10.37 -21.44
CA LYS A 316 5.11 -11.11 -20.29
C LYS A 316 3.98 -10.33 -19.60
N ALA A 317 4.13 -8.99 -19.48
CA ALA A 317 3.11 -8.12 -18.91
C ALA A 317 1.75 -8.28 -19.58
N ASP A 318 1.72 -8.19 -20.90
CA ASP A 318 0.49 -8.29 -21.69
C ASP A 318 -0.17 -9.67 -21.50
N ALA A 319 0.63 -10.75 -21.50
CA ALA A 319 0.13 -12.10 -21.26
C ALA A 319 -0.51 -12.25 -19.86
N VAL A 320 0.14 -11.74 -18.82
CA VAL A 320 -0.39 -11.77 -17.45
C VAL A 320 -1.70 -11.01 -17.35
N PHE A 321 -1.75 -9.77 -17.88
CA PHE A 321 -2.98 -8.97 -17.86
C PHE A 321 -4.10 -9.58 -18.69
N ALA A 322 -3.78 -10.12 -19.86
CA ALA A 322 -4.77 -10.83 -20.69
C ALA A 322 -5.36 -12.05 -19.97
N GLY A 323 -4.54 -12.79 -19.21
CA GLY A 323 -4.99 -13.88 -18.37
C GLY A 323 -5.86 -13.39 -17.19
N PHE A 324 -5.41 -12.40 -16.45
CA PHE A 324 -6.15 -11.85 -15.30
C PHE A 324 -7.49 -11.22 -15.70
N ASP A 325 -7.57 -10.61 -16.88
CA ASP A 325 -8.82 -10.02 -17.39
C ASP A 325 -9.89 -11.07 -17.71
N THR A 326 -9.51 -12.30 -18.00
CA THR A 326 -10.43 -13.41 -18.26
C THR A 326 -10.65 -14.32 -17.07
N ALA A 327 -9.80 -14.19 -16.04
CA ALA A 327 -9.86 -14.98 -14.83
C ALA A 327 -11.13 -14.71 -14.02
N ARG A 328 -11.76 -15.77 -13.52
CA ARG A 328 -12.96 -15.69 -12.70
C ARG A 328 -12.71 -15.90 -11.21
N GLY A 329 -11.57 -16.53 -10.87
CA GLY A 329 -11.23 -16.87 -9.49
C GLY A 329 -11.06 -15.65 -8.58
N ASP A 330 -11.39 -15.83 -7.30
CA ASP A 330 -11.23 -14.80 -6.26
C ASP A 330 -9.76 -14.45 -6.03
N VAL A 331 -8.88 -15.44 -6.20
CA VAL A 331 -7.42 -15.29 -6.09
C VAL A 331 -6.79 -15.56 -7.45
N LEU A 332 -5.98 -14.62 -7.91
CA LEU A 332 -5.21 -14.69 -9.13
C LEU A 332 -3.76 -15.04 -8.80
N ILE A 333 -3.22 -16.07 -9.42
CA ILE A 333 -1.85 -16.55 -9.21
C ILE A 333 -1.13 -16.63 -10.54
N ILE A 334 0.09 -16.10 -10.61
CA ILE A 334 0.99 -16.25 -11.77
C ILE A 334 1.89 -17.45 -11.53
N LEU A 335 1.99 -18.34 -12.51
CA LEU A 335 2.98 -19.41 -12.57
C LEU A 335 3.77 -19.30 -13.85
N ASP A 336 5.10 -19.20 -13.77
CA ASP A 336 5.97 -19.22 -14.95
C ASP A 336 5.94 -20.60 -15.63
N ALA A 337 5.76 -20.63 -16.96
CA ALA A 337 5.62 -21.86 -17.73
C ALA A 337 6.89 -22.74 -17.73
N ASP A 338 8.06 -22.17 -17.39
CA ASP A 338 9.32 -22.92 -17.30
C ASP A 338 9.44 -23.84 -16.07
N LEU A 339 8.45 -23.77 -15.17
CA LEU A 339 8.32 -24.56 -13.95
C LEU A 339 9.54 -24.51 -13.02
N THR A 340 10.38 -23.49 -13.16
CA THR A 340 11.50 -23.25 -12.24
C THR A 340 11.01 -22.90 -10.83
N ALA A 341 9.80 -22.28 -10.73
CA ALA A 341 9.00 -22.24 -9.52
C ALA A 341 8.08 -23.46 -9.49
N PRO A 342 8.29 -24.45 -8.59
CA PRO A 342 7.53 -25.69 -8.60
C PRO A 342 6.03 -25.43 -8.36
N PRO A 343 5.14 -25.95 -9.22
CA PRO A 343 3.69 -25.79 -9.07
C PRO A 343 3.15 -26.27 -7.72
N GLU A 344 3.81 -27.23 -7.09
CA GLU A 344 3.50 -27.78 -5.77
C GLU A 344 3.58 -26.72 -4.64
N GLN A 345 4.19 -25.56 -4.91
CA GLN A 345 4.30 -24.48 -3.93
C GLN A 345 3.11 -23.51 -3.99
N LEU A 346 2.25 -23.58 -5.01
CA LEU A 346 1.10 -22.67 -5.19
C LEU A 346 0.13 -22.63 -4.00
N PRO A 347 -0.14 -23.74 -3.29
CA PRO A 347 -0.97 -23.71 -2.08
C PRO A 347 -0.49 -22.70 -1.04
N LYS A 348 0.82 -22.46 -0.90
CA LYS A 348 1.36 -21.49 0.05
C LYS A 348 0.98 -20.03 -0.32
N PHE A 349 0.87 -19.73 -1.61
CA PHE A 349 0.43 -18.41 -2.08
C PHE A 349 -1.06 -18.22 -1.81
N TRP A 350 -1.85 -19.28 -2.06
CA TRP A 350 -3.26 -19.31 -1.70
C TRP A 350 -3.46 -19.08 -0.20
N ASP A 351 -2.78 -19.86 0.64
CA ASP A 351 -2.92 -19.79 2.09
C ASP A 351 -2.54 -18.40 2.64
N ALA A 352 -1.53 -17.74 2.07
CA ALA A 352 -1.12 -16.41 2.47
C ALA A 352 -2.20 -15.34 2.18
N ILE A 353 -2.92 -15.48 1.05
CA ILE A 353 -4.05 -14.61 0.70
C ILE A 353 -5.30 -14.98 1.52
N ALA A 354 -5.65 -16.27 1.59
CA ALA A 354 -6.86 -16.74 2.25
C ALA A 354 -6.84 -16.45 3.75
N SER A 355 -5.70 -16.66 4.41
CA SER A 355 -5.53 -16.32 5.84
C SER A 355 -5.47 -14.82 6.13
N GLY A 356 -5.39 -13.95 5.10
CA GLY A 356 -5.27 -12.51 5.27
C GLY A 356 -3.87 -12.03 5.72
N LYS A 357 -2.85 -12.91 5.73
CA LYS A 357 -1.46 -12.53 6.07
C LYS A 357 -0.89 -11.53 5.09
N GLY A 358 -1.23 -11.66 3.80
CA GLY A 358 -0.83 -10.76 2.75
C GLY A 358 -2.00 -10.41 1.84
N GLU A 359 -1.92 -9.23 1.21
CA GLU A 359 -2.84 -8.78 0.17
C GLU A 359 -2.19 -8.89 -1.23
N PHE A 360 -0.86 -8.80 -1.25
CA PHE A 360 -0.02 -9.07 -2.40
C PHE A 360 1.08 -10.06 -1.99
N VAL A 361 1.14 -11.23 -2.61
CA VAL A 361 2.10 -12.29 -2.29
C VAL A 361 3.13 -12.39 -3.40
N ASN A 362 4.39 -12.27 -3.04
CA ASN A 362 5.53 -12.40 -3.95
C ASN A 362 6.33 -13.67 -3.63
N GLY A 363 6.76 -14.42 -4.63
CA GLY A 363 7.68 -15.53 -4.41
C GLY A 363 9.10 -15.03 -4.12
N THR A 364 9.84 -15.71 -3.28
CA THR A 364 11.27 -15.46 -3.09
C THR A 364 12.08 -16.74 -3.22
N ARG A 365 13.13 -16.69 -4.05
CA ARG A 365 14.03 -17.82 -4.36
C ARG A 365 15.29 -17.86 -3.49
N LEU A 366 15.49 -16.81 -2.67
CA LEU A 366 16.77 -16.59 -1.98
C LEU A 366 16.83 -17.19 -0.57
N VAL A 367 15.77 -17.84 -0.10
CA VAL A 367 15.68 -18.39 1.26
C VAL A 367 16.23 -19.82 1.33
N TYR A 368 15.93 -20.64 0.31
CA TYR A 368 16.40 -22.03 0.27
C TYR A 368 17.66 -22.18 -0.57
N PRO A 369 18.51 -23.18 -0.28
CA PRO A 369 19.61 -23.51 -1.16
C PRO A 369 19.11 -23.78 -2.58
N MET A 370 19.70 -23.10 -3.54
CA MET A 370 19.39 -23.29 -4.95
C MET A 370 20.22 -24.44 -5.53
N GLU A 371 19.70 -25.14 -6.52
CA GLU A 371 20.48 -26.09 -7.28
C GLU A 371 21.72 -25.40 -7.89
N GLN A 372 22.87 -26.05 -7.88
CA GLN A 372 24.19 -25.46 -8.19
C GLN A 372 24.25 -24.70 -9.53
N GLN A 373 23.35 -24.99 -10.46
CA GLN A 373 23.28 -24.33 -11.76
C GLN A 373 22.19 -23.27 -11.89
N ALA A 374 21.33 -23.11 -10.87
CA ALA A 374 20.12 -22.28 -10.99
C ALA A 374 20.40 -20.78 -10.98
N MET A 375 21.45 -20.32 -10.26
CA MET A 375 21.80 -18.89 -10.24
C MET A 375 23.32 -18.68 -10.12
N ARG A 376 23.89 -17.85 -11.01
CA ARG A 376 25.31 -17.47 -10.95
C ARG A 376 25.55 -16.39 -9.91
N PHE A 377 26.74 -16.34 -9.31
CA PHE A 377 27.12 -15.41 -8.25
C PHE A 377 26.79 -13.93 -8.58
N LEU A 378 27.10 -13.45 -9.78
CA LEU A 378 26.78 -12.06 -10.21
C LEU A 378 25.28 -11.77 -10.22
N ASN A 379 24.45 -12.75 -10.57
CA ASN A 379 23.00 -12.58 -10.53
C ASN A 379 22.49 -12.51 -9.09
N LEU A 380 23.11 -13.24 -8.15
CA LEU A 380 22.78 -13.18 -6.73
C LEU A 380 23.09 -11.80 -6.16
N VAL A 381 24.28 -11.25 -6.44
CA VAL A 381 24.67 -9.89 -6.01
C VAL A 381 23.75 -8.85 -6.61
N ALA A 382 23.46 -8.93 -7.91
CA ALA A 382 22.54 -8.00 -8.57
C ALA A 382 21.13 -8.06 -7.95
N ASN A 383 20.61 -9.26 -7.69
CA ASN A 383 19.30 -9.41 -7.07
C ASN A 383 19.26 -8.82 -5.66
N TRP A 384 20.34 -9.01 -4.87
CA TRP A 384 20.44 -8.41 -3.54
C TRP A 384 20.45 -6.88 -3.61
N VAL A 385 21.21 -6.27 -4.52
CA VAL A 385 21.22 -4.81 -4.71
C VAL A 385 19.83 -4.31 -5.12
N PHE A 386 19.19 -4.98 -6.10
CA PHE A 386 17.83 -4.60 -6.52
C PHE A 386 16.80 -4.77 -5.41
N SER A 387 16.90 -5.82 -4.60
CA SER A 387 15.99 -6.03 -3.47
C SER A 387 16.07 -4.89 -2.44
N LEU A 388 17.27 -4.41 -2.15
CA LEU A 388 17.47 -3.24 -1.27
C LEU A 388 16.87 -1.96 -1.89
N LEU A 389 17.13 -1.72 -3.18
CA LEU A 389 16.58 -0.55 -3.89
C LEU A 389 15.05 -0.58 -3.93
N PHE A 390 14.46 -1.72 -4.25
CA PHE A 390 13.00 -1.85 -4.29
C PHE A 390 12.37 -1.79 -2.89
N SER A 391 12.98 -2.41 -1.88
CA SER A 391 12.50 -2.30 -0.49
C SER A 391 12.46 -0.84 -0.03
N TRP A 392 13.51 -0.09 -0.35
CA TRP A 392 13.55 1.35 -0.08
C TRP A 392 12.49 2.12 -0.88
N LEU A 393 12.38 1.88 -2.21
CA LEU A 393 11.42 2.56 -3.07
C LEU A 393 9.98 2.34 -2.61
N LEU A 394 9.63 1.11 -2.25
CA LEU A 394 8.27 0.70 -1.95
C LEU A 394 7.91 0.85 -0.46
N SER A 395 8.92 1.12 0.39
CA SER A 395 8.78 1.18 1.85
C SER A 395 8.14 -0.09 2.45
N GLN A 396 8.38 -1.22 1.80
CA GLN A 396 8.04 -2.57 2.23
C GLN A 396 9.20 -3.50 1.86
N ARG A 397 9.41 -4.54 2.67
CA ARG A 397 10.50 -5.49 2.45
C ARG A 397 10.23 -6.38 1.24
N PHE A 398 11.16 -6.39 0.30
CA PHE A 398 11.24 -7.34 -0.81
C PHE A 398 12.64 -7.95 -0.84
N THR A 399 12.74 -9.28 -0.87
CA THR A 399 14.03 -10.00 -0.99
C THR A 399 14.29 -10.48 -2.40
N ASP A 400 13.25 -10.71 -3.20
CA ASP A 400 13.36 -11.14 -4.59
C ASP A 400 12.29 -10.46 -5.46
N THR A 401 12.67 -9.44 -6.22
CA THR A 401 11.76 -8.72 -7.11
C THR A 401 11.58 -9.37 -8.47
N LEU A 402 12.44 -10.34 -8.81
CA LEU A 402 12.48 -10.99 -10.13
C LEU A 402 11.79 -12.37 -10.14
N CYS A 403 11.24 -12.83 -9.03
CA CYS A 403 10.42 -14.03 -9.02
C CYS A 403 9.09 -13.78 -9.73
N GLY A 404 8.77 -14.56 -10.76
CA GLY A 404 7.55 -14.38 -11.53
C GLY A 404 6.28 -14.86 -10.83
N THR A 405 6.39 -15.76 -9.85
CA THR A 405 5.23 -16.27 -9.11
C THR A 405 4.72 -15.22 -8.13
N LYS A 406 3.48 -14.78 -8.33
CA LYS A 406 2.80 -13.76 -7.53
C LYS A 406 1.34 -14.13 -7.34
N ALA A 407 0.73 -13.68 -6.25
CA ALA A 407 -0.69 -13.83 -6.02
C ALA A 407 -1.30 -12.56 -5.41
N LEU A 408 -2.55 -12.30 -5.78
CA LEU A 408 -3.36 -11.22 -5.21
C LEU A 408 -4.85 -11.54 -5.39
N ARG A 409 -5.71 -10.83 -4.68
CA ARG A 409 -7.15 -10.94 -4.90
C ARG A 409 -7.56 -10.28 -6.21
N ARG A 410 -8.56 -10.86 -6.88
CA ARG A 410 -9.15 -10.29 -8.10
C ARG A 410 -9.73 -8.89 -7.85
N SER A 411 -10.31 -8.63 -6.69
CA SER A 411 -10.79 -7.31 -6.29
C SER A 411 -9.65 -6.27 -6.26
N ASP A 412 -8.48 -6.64 -5.73
CA ASP A 412 -7.31 -5.76 -5.68
C ASP A 412 -6.68 -5.57 -7.07
N TYR A 413 -6.66 -6.63 -7.90
CA TYR A 413 -6.27 -6.50 -9.30
C TYR A 413 -7.15 -5.49 -10.06
N LEU A 414 -8.47 -5.51 -9.86
CA LEU A 414 -9.38 -4.57 -10.51
C LEU A 414 -9.15 -3.12 -10.03
N ARG A 415 -8.79 -2.91 -8.76
CA ARG A 415 -8.39 -1.60 -8.23
C ARG A 415 -7.06 -1.14 -8.85
N LEU A 416 -6.08 -2.04 -8.92
CA LEU A 416 -4.77 -1.80 -9.53
C LEU A 416 -4.91 -1.43 -11.01
N LYS A 417 -5.74 -2.16 -11.76
CA LYS A 417 -5.99 -1.92 -13.18
C LYS A 417 -6.55 -0.53 -13.45
N ARG A 418 -7.48 -0.05 -12.61
CA ARG A 418 -8.02 1.32 -12.71
C ARG A 418 -6.95 2.39 -12.50
N GLY A 419 -5.98 2.14 -11.63
CA GLY A 419 -4.87 3.06 -11.34
C GLY A 419 -3.64 2.89 -12.25
N ARG A 420 -3.64 1.96 -13.22
CA ARG A 420 -2.46 1.62 -14.04
C ARG A 420 -1.89 2.81 -14.83
N GLY A 421 -2.73 3.71 -15.30
CA GLY A 421 -2.29 4.92 -16.02
C GLY A 421 -1.31 5.80 -15.26
N TYR A 422 -1.23 5.68 -13.93
CA TYR A 422 -0.28 6.43 -13.11
C TYR A 422 1.19 6.05 -13.40
N PHE A 423 1.47 4.75 -13.59
CA PHE A 423 2.82 4.25 -13.88
C PHE A 423 3.11 4.15 -15.39
N GLY A 424 2.09 4.18 -16.24
CA GLY A 424 2.23 4.05 -17.70
C GLY A 424 2.58 2.63 -18.15
N ASP A 425 2.80 2.46 -19.47
CA ASP A 425 3.14 1.18 -20.09
C ASP A 425 4.66 0.97 -20.15
N PHE A 426 5.33 0.91 -19.00
CA PHE A 426 6.79 0.78 -18.92
C PHE A 426 7.23 -0.50 -18.21
N ASP A 427 6.53 -1.60 -18.38
CA ASP A 427 6.93 -2.87 -17.77
C ASP A 427 7.32 -3.93 -18.79
N PRO A 428 8.63 -4.12 -19.05
CA PRO A 428 9.11 -5.17 -19.94
C PRO A 428 8.99 -6.58 -19.35
N PHE A 429 8.81 -6.71 -18.03
CA PHE A 429 8.81 -7.98 -17.31
C PHE A 429 7.42 -8.46 -16.87
N GLY A 430 6.42 -7.59 -16.86
CA GLY A 430 5.06 -7.92 -16.46
C GLY A 430 4.81 -8.02 -14.95
N ASP A 431 5.86 -7.87 -14.16
CA ASP A 431 5.82 -8.12 -12.73
C ASP A 431 5.82 -6.82 -11.92
N PHE A 432 6.42 -5.76 -12.46
CA PHE A 432 6.65 -4.51 -11.74
C PHE A 432 5.42 -3.63 -11.69
N ASP A 433 4.59 -3.63 -12.74
CA ASP A 433 3.28 -2.96 -12.72
C ASP A 433 2.43 -3.44 -11.54
N LEU A 434 2.45 -4.76 -11.26
CA LEU A 434 1.75 -5.34 -10.11
C LEU A 434 2.37 -4.90 -8.79
N ILE A 435 3.70 -4.94 -8.68
CA ILE A 435 4.44 -4.54 -7.47
C ILE A 435 4.22 -3.05 -7.16
N PHE A 436 4.37 -2.17 -8.16
CA PHE A 436 4.19 -0.73 -8.00
C PHE A 436 2.74 -0.37 -7.70
N GLY A 437 1.80 -1.00 -8.41
CA GLY A 437 0.37 -0.83 -8.17
C GLY A 437 -0.05 -1.28 -6.77
N ALA A 438 0.43 -2.43 -6.30
CA ALA A 438 0.20 -2.93 -4.96
C ALA A 438 0.75 -1.96 -3.90
N SER A 439 1.97 -1.44 -4.10
CA SER A 439 2.56 -0.43 -3.20
C SER A 439 1.77 0.88 -3.19
N LYS A 440 1.30 1.36 -4.35
CA LYS A 440 0.46 2.57 -4.44
C LYS A 440 -0.86 2.40 -3.70
N LEU A 441 -1.51 1.26 -3.86
CA LEU A 441 -2.75 0.94 -3.14
C LEU A 441 -2.54 0.68 -1.64
N GLY A 442 -1.29 0.68 -1.17
CA GLY A 442 -0.96 0.34 0.22
C GLY A 442 -1.36 -1.09 0.57
N LEU A 443 -1.23 -2.05 -0.37
CA LEU A 443 -1.46 -3.46 -0.09
C LEU A 443 -0.30 -4.02 0.73
N LYS A 444 -0.62 -4.86 1.72
CA LYS A 444 0.39 -5.59 2.49
C LYS A 444 1.07 -6.62 1.61
N ALA A 445 2.35 -6.38 1.29
CA ALA A 445 3.18 -7.35 0.58
C ALA A 445 3.78 -8.35 1.56
N VAL A 446 3.72 -9.63 1.21
CA VAL A 446 4.41 -10.72 1.91
C VAL A 446 5.15 -11.61 0.93
N GLU A 447 6.20 -12.27 1.39
CA GLU A 447 6.99 -13.14 0.54
C GLU A 447 6.86 -14.60 0.96
N VAL A 448 6.62 -15.47 -0.04
CA VAL A 448 6.57 -16.92 0.13
C VAL A 448 7.86 -17.52 -0.39
N PRO A 449 8.67 -18.18 0.48
CA PRO A 449 9.86 -18.88 0.05
C PRO A 449 9.52 -20.08 -0.85
N ILE A 450 10.14 -20.14 -2.02
CA ILE A 450 10.03 -21.25 -2.97
C ILE A 450 11.38 -21.92 -3.18
N ARG A 451 11.37 -23.23 -3.43
CA ARG A 451 12.54 -23.95 -3.92
C ARG A 451 12.67 -23.72 -5.41
N TYR A 452 13.76 -23.10 -5.83
CA TYR A 452 14.00 -22.79 -7.23
C TYR A 452 14.72 -23.95 -7.89
N ALA A 453 14.06 -24.59 -8.86
CA ALA A 453 14.59 -25.73 -9.61
C ALA A 453 15.28 -25.29 -10.91
N SER A 454 16.12 -26.13 -11.45
CA SER A 454 16.68 -25.93 -12.78
C SER A 454 15.60 -26.14 -13.85
N ARG A 455 15.69 -25.35 -14.93
CA ARG A 455 14.81 -25.49 -16.12
C ARG A 455 15.05 -26.86 -16.79
N THR A 456 13.96 -27.53 -17.14
CA THR A 456 14.02 -28.84 -17.82
C THR A 456 13.82 -28.77 -19.34
N TYR A 457 13.15 -27.72 -19.84
CA TYR A 457 12.85 -27.50 -21.27
C TYR A 457 13.00 -26.03 -21.65
N GLY A 458 13.39 -25.74 -22.89
CA GLY A 458 13.50 -24.39 -23.42
C GLY A 458 14.79 -23.65 -23.03
N GLU A 459 15.00 -22.48 -23.62
CA GLU A 459 16.18 -21.63 -23.38
C GLU A 459 15.82 -20.35 -22.62
N THR A 460 16.78 -19.82 -21.86
CA THR A 460 16.60 -18.55 -21.14
C THR A 460 16.57 -17.38 -22.12
N GLN A 461 15.46 -16.70 -22.21
CA GLN A 461 15.29 -15.51 -23.08
C GLN A 461 15.86 -14.22 -22.46
N ILE A 462 16.55 -14.30 -21.32
CA ILE A 462 17.04 -13.14 -20.57
C ILE A 462 18.49 -12.80 -20.94
N SER A 463 18.69 -11.65 -21.58
CA SER A 463 20.01 -11.03 -21.80
C SER A 463 20.43 -10.22 -20.58
N ARG A 464 21.49 -10.60 -19.86
CA ARG A 464 21.87 -10.07 -18.53
C ARG A 464 22.13 -8.56 -18.53
N PHE A 465 22.96 -8.06 -19.43
CA PHE A 465 23.31 -6.64 -19.48
C PHE A 465 22.13 -5.76 -19.90
N ARG A 466 21.41 -6.18 -20.94
CA ARG A 466 20.24 -5.44 -21.44
C ARG A 466 19.16 -5.32 -20.37
N HIS A 467 18.84 -6.42 -19.66
CA HIS A 467 17.83 -6.43 -18.61
C HIS A 467 18.31 -5.71 -17.34
N GLY A 468 19.62 -5.75 -17.00
CA GLY A 468 20.18 -4.97 -15.90
C GLY A 468 20.00 -3.46 -16.09
N VAL A 469 20.32 -2.94 -17.31
CA VAL A 469 20.09 -1.53 -17.65
C VAL A 469 18.60 -1.18 -17.60
N MET A 470 17.74 -2.08 -18.05
CA MET A 470 16.30 -1.89 -18.02
C MET A 470 15.76 -1.81 -16.59
N LEU A 471 16.23 -2.69 -15.69
CA LEU A 471 15.90 -2.62 -14.27
C LEU A 471 16.34 -1.30 -13.62
N LEU A 472 17.53 -0.80 -13.93
CA LEU A 472 17.97 0.51 -13.44
C LEU A 472 17.08 1.65 -13.96
N ARG A 473 16.65 1.60 -15.22
CA ARG A 473 15.66 2.57 -15.75
C ARG A 473 14.34 2.48 -15.01
N MET A 474 13.88 1.28 -14.66
CA MET A 474 12.67 1.09 -13.86
C MET A 474 12.82 1.64 -12.43
N VAL A 475 13.98 1.42 -11.80
CA VAL A 475 14.28 2.01 -10.47
C VAL A 475 14.22 3.54 -10.55
N LEU A 476 14.84 4.15 -11.57
CA LEU A 476 14.82 5.60 -11.75
C LEU A 476 13.39 6.10 -12.00
N PHE A 477 12.64 5.42 -12.86
CA PHE A 477 11.25 5.75 -13.13
C PHE A 477 10.38 5.66 -11.87
N ALA A 478 10.50 4.55 -11.12
CA ALA A 478 9.79 4.37 -9.85
C ALA A 478 10.19 5.42 -8.80
N PHE A 479 11.49 5.76 -8.72
CA PHE A 479 11.96 6.84 -7.86
C PHE A 479 11.25 8.16 -8.18
N MET A 480 11.19 8.54 -9.45
CA MET A 480 10.54 9.79 -9.88
C MET A 480 9.02 9.80 -9.61
N ARG A 481 8.37 8.64 -9.61
CA ARG A 481 6.91 8.52 -9.43
C ARG A 481 6.47 8.26 -7.99
N ILE A 482 7.34 7.69 -7.15
CA ILE A 482 6.98 7.26 -5.78
C ILE A 482 7.70 8.12 -4.73
N LYS A 483 8.98 8.41 -4.94
CA LYS A 483 9.82 9.11 -3.95
C LYS A 483 10.02 10.59 -4.28
N ALA A 484 10.35 10.90 -5.52
CA ALA A 484 10.64 12.26 -5.98
C ALA A 484 9.38 12.94 -6.56
N MET A 485 8.32 12.95 -5.78
CA MET A 485 7.07 13.65 -6.12
C MET A 485 7.15 15.14 -5.86
#